data_793b35c135692032858c9d47ad9c72e2
#
_entry.id   793b35c135692032858c9d47ad9c72e2
#
_cell.length_a   1.000
_cell.length_b   1.000
_cell.length_c   1.000
_cell.angle_alpha   90.00
_cell.angle_beta   90.00
_cell.angle_gamma   90.00
#
_symmetry.space_group_name_H-M   'P 1'
#
loop_
_entity.id
_entity.type
_entity.pdbx_description
1 polymer ?
#
loop_
_entity_poly.entity_id
_entity_poly.type
_entity_poly.pdbx_seq_one_letter_code
_entity_poly.pdbx_strand_id
1 'polypeptide(L)'
;MTHLTSREQSCLNWAAHGKTSWEISIILGITERTINFHFQNAYAKLGVYSRQAAITLALQQHLISGDPASELSRQRKPLPEPRPGPSRNPS
;
A
#
# COMPACT_ATOMS: atom_id res chain seq x y z
N MET A 1 -17.79 -12.69 -1.32
CA MET A 1 -17.09 -11.91 -0.35
C MET A 1 -15.71 -11.53 -0.86
N THR A 2 -15.34 -10.28 -0.66
CA THR A 2 -14.09 -9.79 -1.21
C THR A 2 -13.00 -9.87 -0.14
N HIS A 3 -11.91 -10.52 -0.48
CA HIS A 3 -10.76 -10.61 0.41
C HIS A 3 -9.56 -9.99 -0.25
N LEU A 4 -9.08 -8.92 0.33
CA LEU A 4 -7.86 -8.30 -0.12
C LEU A 4 -6.68 -8.97 0.56
N THR A 5 -5.61 -9.15 -0.17
CA THR A 5 -4.37 -9.63 0.44
C THR A 5 -3.83 -8.56 1.37
N SER A 6 -2.91 -8.95 2.23
CA SER A 6 -2.26 -8.02 3.15
C SER A 6 -1.60 -6.87 2.39
N ARG A 7 -0.92 -7.17 1.29
CA ARG A 7 -0.26 -6.15 0.48
C ARG A 7 -1.26 -5.22 -0.19
N GLU A 8 -2.37 -5.78 -0.67
CA GLU A 8 -3.42 -4.95 -1.27
C GLU A 8 -4.01 -3.99 -0.26
N GLN A 9 -4.25 -4.48 0.95
CA GLN A 9 -4.74 -3.63 2.02
C GLN A 9 -3.75 -2.53 2.36
N SER A 10 -2.48 -2.88 2.48
CA SER A 10 -1.44 -1.89 2.78
C SER A 10 -1.35 -0.83 1.71
N CYS A 11 -1.39 -1.23 0.45
CA CYS A 11 -1.33 -0.26 -0.64
C CYS A 11 -2.51 0.70 -0.59
N LEU A 12 -3.71 0.19 -0.40
CA LEU A 12 -4.89 1.03 -0.34
C LEU A 12 -4.87 1.93 0.88
N ASN A 13 -4.40 1.41 2.01
CA ASN A 13 -4.34 2.19 3.23
C ASN A 13 -3.39 3.37 3.10
N TRP A 14 -2.21 3.14 2.54
CA TRP A 14 -1.26 4.23 2.31
C TRP A 14 -1.78 5.21 1.26
N ALA A 15 -2.45 4.70 0.23
CA ALA A 15 -3.07 5.56 -0.77
C ALA A 15 -4.15 6.45 -0.16
N ALA A 16 -4.88 5.93 0.82
CA ALA A 16 -5.89 6.70 1.54
C ALA A 16 -5.28 7.86 2.30
N HIS A 17 -3.98 7.79 2.59
CA HIS A 17 -3.24 8.86 3.24
C HIS A 17 -2.52 9.75 2.24
N GLY A 18 -2.84 9.62 0.97
CA GLY A 18 -2.27 10.50 -0.05
C GLY A 18 -0.91 10.09 -0.56
N LYS A 19 -0.46 8.88 -0.24
CA LYS A 19 0.85 8.43 -0.72
C LYS A 19 0.76 8.00 -2.18
N THR A 20 1.79 8.35 -2.94
CA THR A 20 1.90 7.91 -4.32
C THR A 20 2.40 6.48 -4.37
N SER A 21 2.27 5.84 -5.54
CA SER A 21 2.81 4.50 -5.72
C SER A 21 4.30 4.44 -5.43
N TRP A 22 5.03 5.48 -5.84
CA TRP A 22 6.46 5.54 -5.59
C TRP A 22 6.76 5.58 -4.09
N GLU A 23 6.01 6.43 -3.37
CA GLU A 23 6.20 6.52 -1.92
C GLU A 23 5.87 5.21 -1.24
N ILE A 24 4.80 4.57 -1.67
CA ILE A 24 4.40 3.27 -1.11
C ILE A 24 5.48 2.23 -1.38
N SER A 25 6.09 2.27 -2.56
CA SER A 25 7.16 1.34 -2.88
C SER A 25 8.34 1.48 -1.93
N ILE A 26 8.66 2.71 -1.56
CA ILE A 26 9.72 2.96 -0.59
C ILE A 26 9.31 2.43 0.80
N ILE A 27 8.08 2.73 1.20
CA ILE A 27 7.60 2.32 2.53
C ILE A 27 7.57 0.80 2.66
N LEU A 28 7.08 0.12 1.64
CA LEU A 28 6.92 -1.33 1.70
C LEU A 28 8.16 -2.10 1.24
N GLY A 29 9.12 -1.40 0.66
CA GLY A 29 10.36 -2.05 0.22
C GLY A 29 10.19 -2.94 -0.99
N ILE A 30 9.26 -2.61 -1.87
CA ILE A 30 9.04 -3.36 -3.11
C ILE A 30 8.97 -2.36 -4.25
N THR A 31 9.04 -2.85 -5.49
CA THR A 31 9.08 -1.96 -6.62
C THR A 31 7.75 -1.29 -6.86
N GLU A 32 7.81 -0.13 -7.51
CA GLU A 32 6.59 0.58 -7.87
C GLU A 32 5.72 -0.26 -8.80
N ARG A 33 6.36 -1.02 -9.67
CA ARG A 33 5.63 -1.92 -10.56
C ARG A 33 4.80 -2.93 -9.77
N THR A 34 5.38 -3.49 -8.73
CA THR A 34 4.67 -4.43 -7.87
C THR A 34 3.54 -3.74 -7.11
N ILE A 35 3.77 -2.49 -6.67
CA ILE A 35 2.71 -1.71 -6.03
C ILE A 35 1.52 -1.56 -6.99
N ASN A 36 1.80 -1.20 -8.24
CA ASN A 36 0.74 -1.02 -9.22
C ASN A 36 0.02 -2.33 -9.51
N PHE A 37 0.74 -3.44 -9.48
CA PHE A 37 0.15 -4.77 -9.64
C PHE A 37 -0.84 -5.03 -8.49
N HIS A 38 -0.46 -4.72 -7.26
CA HIS A 38 -1.37 -4.89 -6.12
C HIS A 38 -2.61 -4.01 -6.26
N PHE A 39 -2.45 -2.78 -6.74
CA PHE A 39 -3.59 -1.90 -6.96
C PHE A 39 -4.53 -2.48 -8.02
N GLN A 40 -3.98 -2.99 -9.12
CA GLN A 40 -4.80 -3.55 -10.18
C GLN A 40 -5.61 -4.74 -9.66
N ASN A 41 -4.99 -5.59 -8.88
CA ASN A 41 -5.68 -6.73 -8.30
C ASN A 41 -6.78 -6.28 -7.33
N ALA A 42 -6.49 -5.26 -6.52
CA ALA A 42 -7.48 -4.73 -5.60
C ALA A 42 -8.67 -4.14 -6.36
N TYR A 43 -8.40 -3.39 -7.43
CA TYR A 43 -9.47 -2.81 -8.24
C TYR A 43 -10.36 -3.90 -8.80
N ALA A 44 -9.76 -4.97 -9.32
CA ALA A 44 -10.53 -6.06 -9.89
C ALA A 44 -11.41 -6.73 -8.82
N LYS A 45 -10.85 -6.92 -7.63
CA LYS A 45 -11.60 -7.54 -6.53
C LYS A 45 -12.75 -6.67 -6.05
N LEU A 46 -12.54 -5.34 -6.06
CA LEU A 46 -13.57 -4.41 -5.61
C LEU A 46 -14.54 -4.02 -6.71
N GLY A 47 -14.22 -4.38 -7.94
CA GLY A 47 -15.08 -4.04 -9.07
C GLY A 47 -15.06 -2.57 -9.43
N VAL A 48 -13.89 -1.93 -9.28
CA VAL A 48 -13.74 -0.51 -9.55
C VAL A 48 -12.60 -0.30 -10.53
N TYR A 49 -12.47 0.93 -11.04
CA TYR A 49 -11.51 1.23 -12.08
C TYR A 49 -10.59 2.39 -11.73
N SER A 50 -10.67 2.91 -10.52
CA SER A 50 -9.81 4.03 -10.14
C SER A 50 -9.35 3.85 -8.69
N ARG A 51 -8.25 4.51 -8.38
CA ARG A 51 -7.72 4.49 -7.03
C ARG A 51 -8.71 5.10 -6.03
N GLN A 52 -9.30 6.23 -6.41
CA GLN A 52 -10.22 6.91 -5.52
C GLN A 52 -11.44 6.04 -5.20
N ALA A 53 -12.00 5.39 -6.22
CA ALA A 53 -13.15 4.52 -6.02
C ALA A 53 -12.78 3.34 -5.14
N ALA A 54 -11.57 2.80 -5.33
CA ALA A 54 -11.12 1.67 -4.52
C ALA A 54 -10.96 2.06 -3.06
N ILE A 55 -10.38 3.24 -2.81
CA ILE A 55 -10.20 3.73 -1.44
C ILE A 55 -11.56 3.93 -0.78
N THR A 56 -12.46 4.60 -1.48
CA THR A 56 -13.79 4.87 -0.94
C THR A 56 -14.52 3.58 -0.58
N LEU A 57 -14.52 2.63 -1.50
CA LEU A 57 -15.21 1.38 -1.27
C LEU A 57 -14.57 0.57 -0.15
N ALA A 58 -13.24 0.54 -0.11
CA ALA A 58 -12.53 -0.20 0.92
C ALA A 58 -12.81 0.39 2.30
N LEU A 59 -12.89 1.71 2.41
CA LEU A 59 -13.24 2.34 3.69
C LEU A 59 -14.68 2.02 4.08
N GLN A 60 -15.59 2.06 3.12
CA GLN A 60 -16.99 1.77 3.39
C GLN A 60 -17.20 0.34 3.86
N GLN A 61 -16.42 -0.58 3.34
CA GLN A 61 -16.52 -1.99 3.69
C GLN A 61 -15.58 -2.39 4.81
N HIS A 62 -14.91 -1.43 5.42
CA HIS A 62 -13.97 -1.68 6.52
C HIS A 62 -12.85 -2.63 6.15
N LEU A 63 -12.46 -2.63 4.87
CA LEU A 63 -11.34 -3.44 4.41
C LEU A 63 -10.01 -2.77 4.73
N ILE A 64 -10.02 -1.45 4.89
CA ILE A 64 -8.87 -0.69 5.36
C ILE A 64 -9.37 0.26 6.43
N SER A 65 -8.45 0.68 7.29
CA SER A 65 -8.84 1.54 8.41
C SER A 65 -8.69 3.02 8.11
N GLY A 66 -7.84 3.36 7.16
CA GLY A 66 -7.49 4.75 6.94
C GLY A 66 -6.63 5.34 8.04
N ASP A 67 -6.07 4.50 8.89
CA ASP A 67 -5.30 4.93 10.06
C ASP A 67 -3.83 4.57 9.86
N PRO A 68 -2.92 5.55 9.82
CA PRO A 68 -1.49 5.25 9.64
C PRO A 68 -0.94 4.37 10.75
N ALA A 69 -1.42 4.52 11.97
CA ALA A 69 -0.95 3.71 13.07
C ALA A 69 -1.30 2.24 12.86
N SER A 70 -2.47 1.97 12.30
CA SER A 70 -2.88 0.61 11.98
C SER A 70 -1.95 -0.01 10.95
N GLU A 71 -1.57 0.75 9.95
CA GLU A 71 -0.67 0.24 8.92
C GLU A 71 0.72 -0.01 9.49
N LEU A 72 1.20 0.88 10.33
CA LEU A 72 2.49 0.69 10.99
C LEU A 72 2.49 -0.54 11.88
N SER A 73 1.39 -0.79 12.58
CA SER A 73 1.26 -2.01 13.37
C SER A 73 1.33 -3.25 12.51
N ARG A 74 0.74 -3.20 11.33
CA ARG A 74 0.73 -4.32 10.42
C ARG A 74 2.15 -4.66 9.95
N GLN A 75 3.02 -3.67 9.92
CA GLN A 75 4.39 -3.81 9.46
C GLN A 75 5.39 -3.90 10.60
N ARG A 76 5.09 -4.65 11.62
CA ARG A 76 5.84 -4.62 12.88
C ARG A 76 7.18 -5.29 12.84
N LYS A 77 7.75 -5.49 11.71
CA LYS A 77 9.11 -6.00 11.63
C LYS A 77 10.08 -4.98 12.18
N PRO A 78 11.18 -5.44 12.78
CA PRO A 78 12.24 -4.50 13.13
C PRO A 78 12.64 -3.72 11.91
N LEU A 79 12.86 -2.44 12.08
CA LEU A 79 13.33 -1.63 10.98
C LEU A 79 14.67 -2.14 10.52
N PRO A 80 14.86 -2.30 9.23
CA PRO A 80 16.19 -2.67 8.75
C PRO A 80 17.16 -1.55 9.03
N GLU A 81 18.40 -1.95 9.21
CA GLU A 81 19.46 -0.95 9.33
C GLU A 81 19.46 -0.09 8.09
N PRO A 82 19.73 1.21 8.25
CA PRO A 82 19.88 2.06 7.08
C PRO A 82 20.97 1.48 6.20
N ARG A 83 20.63 1.26 4.96
CA ARG A 83 21.62 0.72 4.06
C ARG A 83 22.69 1.75 3.84
N PRO A 84 23.91 1.30 3.84
CA PRO A 84 24.95 2.19 3.37
C PRO A 84 24.52 2.59 1.98
N GLY A 85 24.48 3.78 1.81
CA GLY A 85 23.83 4.30 0.77
C GLY A 85 23.96 3.78 -0.53
N PRO A 86 24.01 3.49 -1.09
CA PRO A 86 24.24 3.45 -2.42
C PRO A 86 23.25 4.32 -2.96
N SER A 87 23.39 4.27 -1.76
CA SER A 87 23.04 4.67 -1.99
C SER A 87 22.66 5.18 -2.57
N ARG A 88 22.84 5.35 -2.49
CA ARG A 88 22.59 5.70 -3.00
C ARG A 88 22.42 6.06 -3.77
N ASN A 89 22.44 6.13 -3.91
CA ASN A 89 22.28 6.37 -4.61
C ASN A 89 21.85 6.39 -5.08
N PRO A 90 21.99 6.45 -5.25
CA PRO A 90 21.62 6.51 -5.74
C PRO A 90 21.14 6.40 -6.04
N SER A 91 21.41 6.24 -5.74
CA SER A 91 21.26 6.28 -5.99
C SER A 91 21.01 6.32 -6.22
#